data_8687c554cb22e02bbe5a10f9b301bb56
#
_entry.id   8687c554cb22e02bbe5a10f9b301bb56
#
_cell.length_a   1.000
_cell.length_b   1.000
_cell.length_c   1.000
_cell.angle_alpha   90.00
_cell.angle_beta   90.00
_cell.angle_gamma   90.00
#
_symmetry.space_group_name_H-M   'P 1'
#
loop_
_entity.id
_entity.type
_entity.pdbx_description
1 polymer ?
#
loop_
_entity_poly.entity_id
_entity_poly.type
_entity_poly.pdbx_seq_one_letter_code
_entity_poly.pdbx_strand_id
1 'polypeptide(L)'
;MGSIVAAKLSSLRQDKVKKLIMVEPVLYSPFECFKYKLMRNLGRRNKVELVKLAANRRSKFNSQEEMVESYFGRGVFSTWDRSSLEDYVIGGTRQISEEEVELSCSPLWESRTFRASDMDSWPYLKKLDIPGYILCGDILSTFTPRAREAINRLNGDWHIDVFSEATHSLPMEQINTLIDRIHQFMSK
;
A
#
# COMPACT_ATOMS: atom_id res chain seq x y z
N MET A 1 0.79 -2.43 -2.51
CA MET A 1 1.14 -3.45 -3.53
C MET A 1 0.41 -3.20 -4.84
N GLY A 2 -0.91 -3.06 -4.87
CA GLY A 2 -1.71 -2.85 -6.08
C GLY A 2 -1.18 -1.74 -7.00
N SER A 3 -0.79 -0.59 -6.45
CA SER A 3 -0.22 0.53 -7.23
C SER A 3 1.01 0.13 -8.07
N ILE A 4 1.87 -0.73 -7.54
CA ILE A 4 3.07 -1.19 -8.24
C ILE A 4 2.71 -2.15 -9.38
N VAL A 5 1.74 -3.04 -9.14
CA VAL A 5 1.21 -3.95 -10.16
C VAL A 5 0.54 -3.14 -11.28
N ALA A 6 -0.26 -2.12 -10.92
CA ALA A 6 -0.89 -1.22 -11.88
C ALA A 6 0.14 -0.47 -12.73
N ALA A 7 1.19 0.10 -12.12
CA ALA A 7 2.27 0.78 -12.86
C ALA A 7 2.98 -0.16 -13.84
N LYS A 8 3.29 -1.39 -13.41
CA LYS A 8 3.89 -2.41 -14.28
C LYS A 8 2.96 -2.78 -15.43
N LEU A 9 1.70 -3.07 -15.16
CA LEU A 9 0.70 -3.41 -16.18
C LEU A 9 0.54 -2.26 -17.18
N SER A 10 0.38 -1.02 -16.67
CA SER A 10 0.29 0.17 -17.51
C SER A 10 1.50 0.33 -18.43
N SER A 11 2.72 0.09 -17.93
CA SER A 11 3.93 0.18 -18.75
C SER A 11 4.02 -0.87 -19.88
N LEU A 12 3.37 -2.02 -19.70
CA LEU A 12 3.31 -3.10 -20.68
C LEU A 12 2.15 -2.95 -21.68
N ARG A 13 1.11 -2.23 -21.31
CA ARG A 13 -0.14 -2.11 -22.07
C ARG A 13 -0.63 -0.67 -22.10
N GLN A 14 0.23 0.30 -22.44
CA GLN A 14 -0.15 1.71 -22.59
C GLN A 14 -1.24 1.91 -23.68
N ASP A 15 -1.34 0.98 -24.62
CA ASP A 15 -2.41 0.94 -25.61
C ASP A 15 -3.82 0.77 -25.00
N LYS A 16 -3.91 0.26 -23.78
CA LYS A 16 -5.17 -0.02 -23.05
C LYS A 16 -5.41 0.88 -21.85
N VAL A 17 -4.41 1.63 -21.42
CA VAL A 17 -4.49 2.46 -20.21
C VAL A 17 -4.37 3.93 -20.60
N LYS A 18 -5.39 4.72 -20.27
CA LYS A 18 -5.40 6.17 -20.56
C LYS A 18 -4.77 7.01 -19.47
N LYS A 19 -4.93 6.60 -18.21
CA LYS A 19 -4.44 7.31 -17.02
C LYS A 19 -4.06 6.30 -15.95
N LEU A 20 -3.08 6.61 -15.12
CA LEU A 20 -2.68 5.79 -13.97
C LEU A 20 -2.92 6.55 -12.67
N ILE A 21 -3.74 6.01 -11.78
CA ILE A 21 -3.93 6.55 -10.43
C ILE A 21 -3.32 5.59 -9.42
N MET A 22 -2.48 6.10 -8.54
CA MET A 22 -1.86 5.35 -7.47
C MET A 22 -2.16 6.00 -6.12
N VAL A 23 -2.84 5.28 -5.24
CA VAL A 23 -3.09 5.70 -3.86
C VAL A 23 -2.08 5.01 -2.97
N GLU A 24 -1.35 5.80 -2.19
CA GLU A 24 -0.34 5.33 -1.24
C GLU A 24 0.59 4.24 -1.82
N PRO A 25 1.27 4.51 -2.93
CA PRO A 25 2.17 3.52 -3.50
C PRO A 25 3.34 3.25 -2.55
N VAL A 26 3.71 1.98 -2.38
CA VAL A 26 4.97 1.62 -1.73
C VAL A 26 6.10 1.92 -2.71
N LEU A 27 6.57 3.15 -2.71
CA LEU A 27 7.55 3.64 -3.67
C LEU A 27 8.71 4.35 -2.94
N TYR A 28 9.85 3.72 -2.98
CA TYR A 28 11.10 4.26 -2.45
C TYR A 28 11.91 4.93 -3.56
N SER A 29 12.79 5.85 -3.21
CA SER A 29 13.68 6.47 -4.20
C SER A 29 14.60 5.44 -4.89
N PRO A 30 15.14 5.73 -6.09
CA PRO A 30 16.07 4.83 -6.77
C PRO A 30 17.27 4.41 -5.90
N PHE A 31 17.77 5.33 -5.05
CA PHE A 31 18.85 5.05 -4.13
C PHE A 31 18.44 4.08 -3.01
N GLU A 32 17.25 4.25 -2.45
CA GLU A 32 16.70 3.35 -1.43
C GLU A 32 16.46 1.95 -2.03
N CYS A 33 15.94 1.86 -3.25
CA CYS A 33 15.79 0.62 -3.99
C CYS A 33 17.14 -0.09 -4.21
N PHE A 34 18.17 0.66 -4.58
CA PHE A 34 19.52 0.11 -4.73
C PHE A 34 20.06 -0.46 -3.41
N LYS A 35 19.96 0.29 -2.31
CA LYS A 35 20.34 -0.20 -0.97
C LYS A 35 19.60 -1.48 -0.60
N TYR A 36 18.30 -1.52 -0.85
CA TYR A 36 17.47 -2.70 -0.58
C TYR A 36 17.93 -3.91 -1.39
N LYS A 37 18.19 -3.73 -2.70
CA LYS A 37 18.72 -4.79 -3.57
C LYS A 37 20.06 -5.33 -3.06
N LEU A 38 20.95 -4.46 -2.64
CA LEU A 38 22.25 -4.85 -2.07
C LEU A 38 22.06 -5.68 -0.80
N MET A 39 21.24 -5.22 0.15
CA MET A 39 20.94 -5.98 1.39
C MET A 39 20.30 -7.34 1.09
N ARG A 40 19.43 -7.38 0.09
CA ARG A 40 18.77 -8.60 -0.36
C ARG A 40 19.79 -9.63 -0.88
N ASN A 41 20.73 -9.20 -1.70
CA ASN A 41 21.77 -10.06 -2.28
C ASN A 41 22.75 -10.56 -1.20
N LEU A 42 22.93 -9.83 -0.10
CA LEU A 42 23.70 -10.26 1.05
C LEU A 42 22.92 -11.22 1.99
N GLY A 43 21.79 -11.76 1.58
CA GLY A 43 21.00 -12.73 2.36
C GLY A 43 20.25 -12.14 3.56
N ARG A 44 20.15 -10.81 3.68
CA ARG A 44 19.55 -10.12 4.85
C ARG A 44 18.05 -9.89 4.74
N ARG A 45 17.34 -10.58 3.83
CA ARG A 45 15.88 -10.41 3.61
C ARG A 45 15.01 -10.68 4.84
N ASN A 46 15.39 -11.68 5.65
CA ASN A 46 14.59 -12.06 6.82
C ASN A 46 14.75 -11.10 8.01
N LYS A 47 15.58 -10.07 7.88
CA LYS A 47 15.78 -9.04 8.92
C LYS A 47 14.86 -7.83 8.75
N VAL A 48 14.00 -7.82 7.74
CA VAL A 48 12.99 -6.79 7.57
C VAL A 48 11.94 -6.98 8.66
N GLU A 49 11.79 -6.00 9.53
CA GLU A 49 10.89 -6.05 10.70
C GLU A 49 9.46 -6.41 10.30
N LEU A 50 8.96 -5.80 9.19
CA LEU A 50 7.62 -6.06 8.68
C LEU A 50 7.38 -7.54 8.34
N VAL A 51 8.41 -8.25 7.80
CA VAL A 51 8.32 -9.68 7.49
C VAL A 51 8.12 -10.51 8.76
N LYS A 52 8.82 -10.15 9.84
CA LYS A 52 8.70 -10.84 11.13
C LYS A 52 7.36 -10.54 11.80
N LEU A 53 6.94 -9.27 11.81
CA LEU A 53 5.65 -8.85 12.37
C LEU A 53 4.50 -9.58 11.68
N ALA A 54 4.52 -9.64 10.34
CA ALA A 54 3.51 -10.37 9.59
C ALA A 54 3.51 -11.87 9.92
N ALA A 55 4.69 -12.51 10.01
CA ALA A 55 4.78 -13.94 10.31
C ALA A 55 4.25 -14.31 11.70
N ASN A 56 4.36 -13.39 12.67
CA ASN A 56 3.96 -13.61 14.06
C ASN A 56 2.56 -13.05 14.37
N ARG A 57 1.84 -12.56 13.38
CA ARG A 57 0.50 -12.00 13.56
C ARG A 57 -0.47 -13.08 14.02
N ARG A 58 -1.27 -12.78 15.07
CA ARG A 58 -2.40 -13.65 15.46
C ARG A 58 -3.36 -13.79 14.30
N SER A 59 -3.76 -15.02 13.97
CA SER A 59 -4.63 -15.31 12.83
C SER A 59 -6.02 -15.77 13.19
N LYS A 60 -6.25 -16.21 14.45
CA LYS A 60 -7.51 -16.77 14.91
C LYS A 60 -8.07 -15.99 16.09
N PHE A 61 -9.39 -15.80 16.07
CA PHE A 61 -10.15 -15.04 17.06
C PHE A 61 -11.47 -15.76 17.33
N ASN A 62 -12.05 -15.57 18.52
CA ASN A 62 -13.34 -16.18 18.84
C ASN A 62 -14.50 -15.53 18.07
N SER A 63 -14.35 -14.26 17.67
CA SER A 63 -15.33 -13.56 16.84
C SER A 63 -14.68 -12.40 16.09
N GLN A 64 -15.41 -11.82 15.13
CA GLN A 64 -15.03 -10.59 14.45
C GLN A 64 -14.97 -9.42 15.44
N GLU A 65 -15.89 -9.33 16.40
CA GLU A 65 -15.91 -8.32 17.43
C GLU A 65 -14.65 -8.36 18.29
N GLU A 66 -14.22 -9.56 18.74
CA GLU A 66 -12.96 -9.70 19.46
C GLU A 66 -11.77 -9.17 18.64
N MET A 67 -11.77 -9.44 17.35
CA MET A 67 -10.71 -8.93 16.46
C MET A 67 -10.74 -7.41 16.36
N VAL A 68 -11.92 -6.80 16.19
CA VAL A 68 -12.09 -5.33 16.17
C VAL A 68 -11.55 -4.73 17.47
N GLU A 69 -11.98 -5.23 18.64
CA GLU A 69 -11.52 -4.72 19.95
C GLU A 69 -10.01 -4.89 20.15
N SER A 70 -9.43 -5.95 19.60
CA SER A 70 -7.98 -6.18 19.71
C SER A 70 -7.14 -5.25 18.84
N TYR A 71 -7.72 -4.71 17.76
CA TYR A 71 -7.03 -3.86 16.77
C TYR A 71 -7.32 -2.38 16.93
N PHE A 72 -8.51 -2.00 17.39
CA PHE A 72 -8.95 -0.61 17.45
C PHE A 72 -7.98 0.27 18.25
N GLY A 73 -7.58 1.39 17.65
CA GLY A 73 -6.65 2.35 18.24
C GLY A 73 -5.19 1.86 18.33
N ARG A 74 -4.80 0.77 17.67
CA ARG A 74 -3.46 0.17 17.81
C ARG A 74 -2.74 0.02 16.46
N GLY A 75 -1.44 0.25 16.47
CA GLY A 75 -0.57 0.04 15.31
C GLY A 75 -1.05 0.79 14.07
N VAL A 76 -1.19 0.08 12.95
CA VAL A 76 -1.65 0.66 11.68
C VAL A 76 -3.13 1.08 11.71
N PHE A 77 -3.90 0.60 12.68
CA PHE A 77 -5.32 0.91 12.85
C PHE A 77 -5.56 2.07 13.81
N SER A 78 -4.50 2.73 14.32
CA SER A 78 -4.63 3.79 15.32
C SER A 78 -5.34 5.04 14.83
N THR A 79 -5.34 5.26 13.52
CA THR A 79 -5.96 6.41 12.84
C THR A 79 -7.29 6.07 12.16
N TRP A 80 -7.69 4.80 12.18
CA TRP A 80 -8.91 4.35 11.53
C TRP A 80 -10.13 4.63 12.41
N ASP A 81 -11.23 5.03 11.80
CA ASP A 81 -12.51 4.96 12.47
C ASP A 81 -12.97 3.51 12.68
N ARG A 82 -13.91 3.33 13.61
CA ARG A 82 -14.38 1.99 13.97
C ARG A 82 -15.07 1.29 12.80
N SER A 83 -15.85 2.01 12.00
CA SER A 83 -16.60 1.42 10.89
C SER A 83 -15.66 0.90 9.80
N SER A 84 -14.62 1.65 9.46
CA SER A 84 -13.58 1.20 8.51
C SER A 84 -12.85 -0.05 9.01
N LEU A 85 -12.60 -0.15 10.31
CA LEU A 85 -12.01 -1.35 10.90
C LEU A 85 -12.96 -2.54 10.90
N GLU A 86 -14.24 -2.33 11.16
CA GLU A 86 -15.28 -3.38 11.08
C GLU A 86 -15.38 -3.93 9.65
N ASP A 87 -15.43 -3.08 8.65
CA ASP A 87 -15.43 -3.47 7.24
C ASP A 87 -14.16 -4.27 6.86
N TYR A 88 -13.00 -3.83 7.35
CA TYR A 88 -11.74 -4.54 7.15
C TYR A 88 -11.78 -5.94 7.79
N VAL A 89 -12.34 -6.08 8.98
CA VAL A 89 -12.44 -7.37 9.69
C VAL A 89 -13.44 -8.27 8.97
N ILE A 90 -14.61 -7.76 8.57
CA ILE A 90 -15.61 -8.52 7.81
C ILE A 90 -15.02 -9.04 6.50
N GLY A 91 -14.39 -8.17 5.70
CA GLY A 91 -13.79 -8.55 4.42
C GLY A 91 -12.51 -9.37 4.54
N GLY A 92 -11.78 -9.21 5.64
CA GLY A 92 -10.47 -9.81 5.88
C GLY A 92 -10.47 -11.14 6.64
N THR A 93 -11.64 -11.64 7.06
CA THR A 93 -11.77 -12.88 7.82
C THR A 93 -12.69 -13.88 7.15
N ARG A 94 -12.62 -15.13 7.61
CA ARG A 94 -13.56 -16.19 7.27
C ARG A 94 -13.95 -16.96 8.52
N GLN A 95 -15.20 -17.41 8.58
CA GLN A 95 -15.69 -18.29 9.62
C GLN A 95 -15.09 -19.69 9.44
N ILE A 96 -14.59 -20.29 10.52
CA ILE A 96 -14.09 -21.67 10.50
C ILE A 96 -14.90 -22.59 11.44
N SER A 97 -15.59 -22.04 12.43
CA SER A 97 -16.60 -22.72 13.25
C SER A 97 -17.60 -21.70 13.78
N GLU A 98 -18.60 -22.12 14.56
CA GLU A 98 -19.56 -21.21 15.20
C GLU A 98 -18.88 -20.22 16.16
N GLU A 99 -17.75 -20.60 16.75
CA GLU A 99 -17.02 -19.84 17.77
C GLU A 99 -15.64 -19.38 17.33
N GLU A 100 -15.28 -19.48 16.04
CA GLU A 100 -13.91 -19.12 15.61
C GLU A 100 -13.90 -18.53 14.20
N VAL A 101 -13.22 -17.39 14.05
CA VAL A 101 -12.89 -16.74 12.78
C VAL A 101 -11.38 -16.72 12.58
N GLU A 102 -10.93 -16.79 11.33
CA GLU A 102 -9.52 -16.62 11.01
C GLU A 102 -9.29 -15.60 9.88
N LEU A 103 -8.07 -15.06 9.82
CA LEU A 103 -7.65 -14.20 8.72
C LEU A 103 -7.73 -14.96 7.39
N SER A 104 -8.39 -14.36 6.40
CA SER A 104 -8.45 -14.89 5.03
C SER A 104 -7.06 -14.99 4.40
N CYS A 105 -6.18 -14.01 4.69
CA CYS A 105 -4.77 -14.06 4.33
C CYS A 105 -3.95 -14.58 5.51
N SER A 106 -3.38 -15.76 5.40
CA SER A 106 -2.57 -16.32 6.48
C SER A 106 -1.30 -15.48 6.73
N PRO A 107 -0.85 -15.36 8.00
CA PRO A 107 0.37 -14.65 8.38
C PRO A 107 1.61 -15.09 7.59
N LEU A 108 1.69 -16.37 7.26
CA LEU A 108 2.80 -16.93 6.48
C LEU A 108 2.76 -16.42 5.03
N TRP A 109 1.60 -16.33 4.39
CA TRP A 109 1.45 -15.77 3.06
C TRP A 109 1.75 -14.27 3.02
N GLU A 110 1.23 -13.52 3.97
CA GLU A 110 1.51 -12.08 4.11
C GLU A 110 3.03 -11.84 4.25
N SER A 111 3.68 -12.55 5.16
CA SER A 111 5.13 -12.50 5.38
C SER A 111 5.93 -12.86 4.12
N ARG A 112 5.54 -13.92 3.40
CA ARG A 112 6.16 -14.31 2.13
C ARG A 112 5.99 -13.26 1.05
N THR A 113 4.83 -12.63 0.99
CA THR A 113 4.53 -11.54 0.07
C THR A 113 5.42 -10.33 0.32
N PHE A 114 5.57 -9.89 1.57
CA PHE A 114 6.51 -8.81 1.91
C PHE A 114 7.95 -9.17 1.57
N ARG A 115 8.36 -10.41 1.82
CA ARG A 115 9.70 -10.89 1.50
C ARG A 115 9.99 -10.96 0.00
N ALA A 116 8.97 -11.30 -0.80
CA ALA A 116 9.09 -11.49 -2.25
C ALA A 116 8.94 -10.17 -3.03
N SER A 117 8.39 -9.11 -2.42
CA SER A 117 8.10 -7.87 -3.13
C SER A 117 9.37 -7.27 -3.75
N ASP A 118 9.27 -6.94 -5.04
CA ASP A 118 10.29 -6.14 -5.71
C ASP A 118 9.98 -4.66 -5.43
N MET A 119 10.88 -3.99 -4.72
CA MET A 119 10.71 -2.61 -4.31
C MET A 119 11.05 -1.61 -5.44
N ASP A 120 11.55 -2.09 -6.58
CA ASP A 120 11.98 -1.22 -7.67
C ASP A 120 10.97 -1.15 -8.81
N SER A 121 10.15 -0.12 -8.78
CA SER A 121 9.15 0.16 -9.82
C SER A 121 9.64 1.16 -10.88
N TRP A 122 10.83 1.74 -10.69
CA TRP A 122 11.38 2.78 -11.55
C TRP A 122 11.54 2.38 -13.01
N PRO A 123 11.94 1.12 -13.35
CA PRO A 123 12.00 0.68 -14.74
C PRO A 123 10.66 0.72 -15.48
N TYR A 124 9.55 0.62 -14.75
CA TYR A 124 8.19 0.71 -15.30
C TYR A 124 7.71 2.16 -15.38
N LEU A 125 7.86 2.92 -14.29
CA LEU A 125 7.44 4.32 -14.21
C LEU A 125 8.13 5.19 -15.28
N LYS A 126 9.41 4.96 -15.53
CA LYS A 126 10.19 5.67 -16.56
C LYS A 126 9.72 5.44 -18.00
N LYS A 127 8.94 4.39 -18.25
CA LYS A 127 8.43 4.03 -19.58
C LYS A 127 7.02 4.56 -19.83
N LEU A 128 6.37 5.09 -18.79
CA LEU A 128 5.00 5.56 -18.91
C LEU A 128 4.96 6.92 -19.60
N ASP A 129 4.19 6.97 -20.67
CA ASP A 129 3.87 8.18 -21.45
C ASP A 129 2.37 8.50 -21.37
N ILE A 130 1.76 8.17 -20.23
CA ILE A 130 0.37 8.45 -19.90
C ILE A 130 0.31 9.31 -18.64
N PRO A 131 -0.74 10.13 -18.46
CA PRO A 131 -0.90 10.91 -17.24
C PRO A 131 -0.94 10.03 -16.01
N GLY A 132 -0.15 10.40 -15.00
CA GLY A 132 -0.07 9.72 -13.72
C GLY A 132 -0.50 10.61 -12.57
N TYR A 133 -1.27 10.06 -11.63
CA TYR A 133 -1.71 10.75 -10.44
C TYR A 133 -1.38 9.93 -9.20
N ILE A 134 -0.64 10.52 -8.27
CA ILE A 134 -0.27 9.89 -7.00
C ILE A 134 -0.90 10.67 -5.87
N LEU A 135 -1.70 9.97 -5.06
CA LEU A 135 -2.31 10.52 -3.85
C LEU A 135 -1.67 9.85 -2.64
N CYS A 136 -1.17 10.65 -1.70
CA CYS A 136 -0.44 10.13 -0.54
C CYS A 136 -0.64 11.01 0.70
N GLY A 137 -0.47 10.43 1.88
CA GLY A 137 -0.43 11.16 3.14
C GLY A 137 0.92 11.84 3.38
N ASP A 138 0.95 12.76 4.32
CA ASP A 138 2.16 13.43 4.79
C ASP A 138 2.81 12.73 5.99
N ILE A 139 2.06 11.87 6.70
CA ILE A 139 2.52 11.16 7.90
C ILE A 139 2.74 9.68 7.58
N LEU A 140 3.91 9.14 7.89
CA LEU A 140 4.23 7.71 7.76
C LEU A 140 3.89 7.10 6.38
N SER A 141 3.82 7.91 5.33
CA SER A 141 3.58 7.44 3.97
C SER A 141 4.74 6.56 3.48
N THR A 142 4.41 5.49 2.76
CA THR A 142 5.38 4.64 2.08
C THR A 142 5.87 5.23 0.75
N PHE A 143 5.30 6.34 0.32
CA PHE A 143 5.80 7.18 -0.77
C PHE A 143 6.69 8.28 -0.20
N THR A 144 7.97 7.98 -0.05
CA THR A 144 8.94 8.84 0.64
C THR A 144 9.13 10.20 -0.04
N PRO A 145 9.49 11.27 0.70
CA PRO A 145 9.79 12.58 0.09
C PRO A 145 10.83 12.50 -1.04
N ARG A 146 11.87 11.67 -0.88
CA ARG A 146 12.87 11.44 -1.93
C ARG A 146 12.29 10.75 -3.16
N ALA A 147 11.31 9.87 -2.98
CA ALA A 147 10.61 9.25 -4.10
C ALA A 147 9.70 10.26 -4.81
N ARG A 148 9.05 11.18 -4.07
CA ARG A 148 8.26 12.29 -4.66
C ARG A 148 9.14 13.18 -5.55
N GLU A 149 10.31 13.57 -5.06
CA GLU A 149 11.28 14.33 -5.86
C GLU A 149 11.73 13.57 -7.12
N ALA A 150 11.91 12.25 -7.01
CA ALA A 150 12.31 11.43 -8.14
C ALA A 150 11.21 11.30 -9.20
N ILE A 151 9.93 11.25 -8.79
CA ILE A 151 8.78 11.31 -9.72
C ILE A 151 8.76 12.65 -10.44
N ASN A 152 8.93 13.77 -9.75
CA ASN A 152 8.95 15.12 -10.35
C ASN A 152 10.08 15.32 -11.39
N ARG A 153 11.08 14.45 -11.40
CA ARG A 153 12.17 14.45 -12.38
C ARG A 153 11.92 13.50 -13.56
N LEU A 154 10.85 12.74 -13.54
CA LEU A 154 10.47 11.92 -14.69
C LEU A 154 9.92 12.79 -15.80
N ASN A 155 10.19 12.40 -17.04
CA ASN A 155 9.46 12.94 -18.18
C ASN A 155 8.03 12.37 -18.12
N GLY A 156 7.05 13.23 -18.37
CA GLY A 156 5.65 12.84 -18.35
C GLY A 156 4.77 13.74 -17.51
N ASP A 157 3.48 13.56 -17.61
CA ASP A 157 2.45 14.33 -16.93
C ASP A 157 2.13 13.66 -15.58
N TRP A 158 2.96 13.94 -14.57
CA TRP A 158 2.81 13.41 -13.22
C TRP A 158 2.27 14.46 -12.27
N HIS A 159 1.17 14.14 -11.60
CA HIS A 159 0.62 14.93 -10.52
C HIS A 159 0.77 14.20 -9.18
N ILE A 160 1.13 14.93 -8.13
CA ILE A 160 1.22 14.41 -6.75
C ILE A 160 0.35 15.27 -5.87
N ASP A 161 -0.58 14.66 -5.16
CA ASP A 161 -1.41 15.30 -4.15
C ASP A 161 -1.10 14.72 -2.77
N VAL A 162 -0.75 15.58 -1.82
CA VAL A 162 -0.34 15.20 -0.47
C VAL A 162 -1.44 15.61 0.50
N PHE A 163 -2.03 14.63 1.15
CA PHE A 163 -3.10 14.80 2.13
C PHE A 163 -2.50 15.07 3.50
N SER A 164 -2.87 16.21 4.07
CA SER A 164 -2.47 16.58 5.42
C SER A 164 -3.09 15.65 6.46
N GLU A 165 -2.33 15.32 7.50
CA GLU A 165 -2.74 14.46 8.61
C GLU A 165 -3.18 13.05 8.19
N ALA A 166 -2.77 12.58 7.01
CA ALA A 166 -3.06 11.25 6.51
C ALA A 166 -1.81 10.35 6.50
N THR A 167 -2.04 9.07 6.76
CA THR A 167 -1.00 8.04 6.79
C THR A 167 -1.04 7.15 5.53
N HIS A 168 -0.31 6.03 5.55
CA HIS A 168 -0.44 4.98 4.53
C HIS A 168 -1.86 4.40 4.43
N SER A 169 -2.72 4.66 5.40
CA SER A 169 -4.12 4.25 5.44
C SER A 169 -5.08 5.30 4.87
N LEU A 170 -4.60 6.24 4.07
CA LEU A 170 -5.37 7.34 3.47
C LEU A 170 -6.80 6.96 3.00
N PRO A 171 -7.04 5.81 2.33
CA PRO A 171 -8.40 5.44 1.92
C PRO A 171 -9.37 5.22 3.08
N MET A 172 -8.88 4.86 4.26
CA MET A 172 -9.68 4.63 5.47
C MET A 172 -9.79 5.88 6.33
N GLU A 173 -8.94 6.87 6.10
CA GLU A 173 -8.85 8.09 6.89
C GLU A 173 -9.59 9.26 6.26
N GLN A 174 -9.51 9.42 4.93
CA GLN A 174 -10.04 10.56 4.19
C GLN A 174 -10.75 10.16 2.89
N ILE A 175 -11.64 9.17 2.95
CA ILE A 175 -12.27 8.54 1.77
C ILE A 175 -12.99 9.56 0.87
N ASN A 176 -13.78 10.47 1.44
CA ASN A 176 -14.58 11.43 0.66
C ASN A 176 -13.67 12.38 -0.14
N THR A 177 -12.67 12.97 0.53
CA THR A 177 -11.70 13.86 -0.13
C THR A 177 -10.91 13.11 -1.21
N LEU A 178 -10.53 11.86 -0.94
CA LEU A 178 -9.83 11.00 -1.90
C LEU A 178 -10.66 10.76 -3.16
N ILE A 179 -11.94 10.42 -3.01
CA ILE A 179 -12.88 10.20 -4.11
C ILE A 179 -13.02 11.47 -4.96
N ASP A 180 -13.20 12.61 -4.34
CA ASP A 180 -13.35 13.91 -5.03
C ASP A 180 -12.10 14.22 -5.88
N ARG A 181 -10.90 14.00 -5.34
CA ARG A 181 -9.65 14.21 -6.08
C ARG A 181 -9.50 13.26 -7.27
N ILE A 182 -9.88 12.00 -7.09
CA ILE A 182 -9.88 11.01 -8.18
C ILE A 182 -10.84 11.44 -9.29
N HIS A 183 -12.07 11.84 -8.95
CA HIS A 183 -13.06 12.31 -9.93
C HIS A 183 -12.57 13.54 -10.69
N GLN A 184 -11.99 14.52 -10.00
CA GLN A 184 -11.41 15.72 -10.63
C GLN A 184 -10.30 15.37 -11.65
N PHE A 185 -9.45 14.40 -11.33
CA PHE A 185 -8.42 13.96 -12.25
C PHE A 185 -8.97 13.17 -13.45
N MET A 186 -9.98 12.35 -13.22
CA MET A 186 -10.62 11.55 -14.29
C MET A 186 -11.39 12.41 -15.28
N SER A 187 -11.91 13.57 -14.86
CA SER A 187 -12.71 14.48 -15.68
C SER A 187 -11.88 15.39 -16.61
N LYS A 188 -10.58 15.46 -16.42
CA LYS A 188 -9.61 16.17 -17.27
C LYS A 188 -9.14 15.25 -18.41
#